data_c93456d05c111d37033870c2156e29cc
#
_entry.id   c93456d05c111d37033870c2156e29cc
#
_cell.length_a   1.000
_cell.length_b   1.000
_cell.length_c   1.000
_cell.angle_alpha   90.00
_cell.angle_beta   90.00
_cell.angle_gamma   90.00
#
_symmetry.space_group_name_H-M   'P 1'
#
loop_
_entity.id
_entity.type
_entity.pdbx_description
1 polymer ?
#
loop_
_entity_poly.entity_id
_entity_poly.type
_entity_poly.pdbx_seq_one_letter_code
_entity_poly.pdbx_strand_id
1 'polypeptide(L)'
;RRTAFSNNFVRVPSSYPGFTGQLGEEVFRAAIMHAAAHMKFTHKRFEIGKLKPVQVAIISIIEDARVELLSIKEFPGLKELWIPYHMATGESKNLNKAYGPLTSRTLFSRLSRALVDENYIDNNGWITRARDMFFKNKEKWNDQNLSRELGNLLGNDIGQMRIQFNPKDYLPD
;
A
#
# COMPACT_ATOMS: atom_id res chain seq x y z
N ARG A 1 -3.24 3.39 -17.61
CA ARG A 1 -2.33 4.45 -17.13
C ARG A 1 -2.53 4.58 -15.63
N ARG A 2 -1.49 4.97 -14.90
CA ARG A 2 -1.51 5.13 -13.44
C ARG A 2 -1.52 6.60 -13.06
N THR A 3 -1.95 6.87 -11.85
CA THR A 3 -1.73 8.17 -11.21
C THR A 3 -0.23 8.35 -11.03
N ALA A 4 0.27 9.53 -11.34
CA ALA A 4 1.65 9.93 -11.14
C ALA A 4 1.69 11.39 -10.72
N PHE A 5 2.65 11.75 -9.91
CA PHE A 5 2.79 13.12 -9.42
C PHE A 5 4.24 13.61 -9.54
N SER A 6 4.37 14.91 -9.62
CA SER A 6 5.63 15.64 -9.53
C SER A 6 5.40 16.89 -8.69
N ASN A 7 6.44 17.67 -8.46
CA ASN A 7 6.33 18.88 -7.62
C ASN A 7 5.26 19.87 -8.11
N ASN A 8 4.90 19.85 -9.40
CA ASN A 8 4.04 20.87 -10.00
C ASN A 8 2.75 20.33 -10.60
N PHE A 9 2.59 19.04 -10.75
CA PHE A 9 1.38 18.47 -11.36
C PHE A 9 1.10 17.03 -10.91
N VAL A 10 -0.17 16.68 -10.94
CA VAL A 10 -0.67 15.33 -10.78
C VAL A 10 -1.25 14.86 -12.10
N ARG A 11 -0.83 13.68 -12.56
CA ARG A 11 -1.39 13.03 -13.73
C ARG A 11 -2.26 11.88 -13.26
N VAL A 12 -3.53 11.92 -13.58
CA VAL A 12 -4.49 10.85 -13.28
C VAL A 12 -5.03 10.24 -14.58
N PRO A 13 -5.38 8.95 -14.58
CA PRO A 13 -6.08 8.33 -15.70
C PRO A 13 -7.42 9.03 -15.93
N SER A 14 -7.86 9.11 -17.18
CA SER A 14 -9.20 9.61 -17.53
C SER A 14 -10.32 8.64 -17.13
N SER A 15 -9.99 7.37 -16.90
CA SER A 15 -10.93 6.34 -16.47
C SER A 15 -10.19 5.20 -15.76
N TYR A 16 -10.91 4.51 -14.89
CA TYR A 16 -10.44 3.33 -14.17
C TYR A 16 -11.25 2.12 -14.66
N PRO A 17 -10.63 1.09 -15.26
CA PRO A 17 -11.34 -0.10 -15.72
C PRO A 17 -12.16 -0.75 -14.61
N GLY A 18 -13.43 -1.07 -14.88
CA GLY A 18 -14.34 -1.66 -13.91
C GLY A 18 -15.07 -0.67 -13.00
N PHE A 19 -14.75 0.64 -13.11
CA PHE A 19 -15.43 1.70 -12.35
C PHE A 19 -16.05 2.72 -13.31
N THR A 20 -17.37 2.87 -13.25
CA THR A 20 -18.12 3.77 -14.11
C THR A 20 -19.10 4.61 -13.29
N GLY A 21 -19.58 5.73 -13.86
CA GLY A 21 -20.52 6.62 -13.19
C GLY A 21 -19.98 7.11 -11.84
N GLN A 22 -20.81 7.12 -10.82
CA GLN A 22 -20.46 7.59 -9.47
C GLN A 22 -19.27 6.86 -8.88
N LEU A 23 -19.15 5.53 -9.06
CA LEU A 23 -18.00 4.76 -8.60
C LEU A 23 -16.71 5.20 -9.30
N GLY A 24 -16.77 5.55 -10.58
CA GLY A 24 -15.64 6.09 -11.31
C GLY A 24 -15.15 7.42 -10.76
N GLU A 25 -16.08 8.30 -10.41
CA GLU A 25 -15.79 9.60 -9.79
C GLU A 25 -15.19 9.45 -8.39
N GLU A 26 -15.69 8.51 -7.60
CA GLU A 26 -15.15 8.22 -6.26
C GLU A 26 -13.71 7.68 -6.32
N VAL A 27 -13.43 6.74 -7.23
CA VAL A 27 -12.06 6.24 -7.47
C VAL A 27 -11.13 7.36 -7.93
N PHE A 28 -11.62 8.20 -8.84
CA PHE A 28 -10.86 9.35 -9.33
C PHE A 28 -10.51 10.32 -8.20
N ARG A 29 -11.49 10.63 -7.34
CA ARG A 29 -11.31 11.47 -6.15
C ARG A 29 -10.31 10.84 -5.17
N ALA A 30 -10.45 9.54 -4.89
CA ALA A 30 -9.53 8.82 -4.02
C ALA A 30 -8.08 8.88 -4.55
N ALA A 31 -7.89 8.68 -5.85
CA ALA A 31 -6.57 8.73 -6.48
C ALA A 31 -5.94 10.13 -6.45
N ILE A 32 -6.72 11.19 -6.67
CA ILE A 32 -6.22 12.57 -6.56
C ILE A 32 -5.80 12.88 -5.13
N MET A 33 -6.64 12.52 -4.15
CA MET A 33 -6.33 12.78 -2.74
C MET A 33 -5.11 11.98 -2.27
N HIS A 34 -4.94 10.73 -2.76
CA HIS A 34 -3.74 9.94 -2.51
C HIS A 34 -2.48 10.62 -3.07
N ALA A 35 -2.52 11.09 -4.32
CA ALA A 35 -1.42 11.84 -4.91
C ALA A 35 -1.11 13.12 -4.13
N ALA A 36 -2.13 13.86 -3.69
CA ALA A 36 -1.96 15.05 -2.86
C ALA A 36 -1.32 14.73 -1.49
N ALA A 37 -1.66 13.58 -0.89
CA ALA A 37 -1.03 13.10 0.33
C ALA A 37 0.47 12.88 0.13
N HIS A 38 0.88 12.25 -0.98
CA HIS A 38 2.29 12.11 -1.33
C HIS A 38 2.97 13.46 -1.55
N MET A 39 2.34 14.38 -2.28
CA MET A 39 2.91 15.74 -2.48
C MET A 39 3.14 16.47 -1.16
N LYS A 40 2.30 16.21 -0.16
CA LYS A 40 2.43 16.84 1.17
C LYS A 40 3.46 16.16 2.05
N PHE A 41 3.54 14.83 2.05
CA PHE A 41 4.29 14.06 3.05
C PHE A 41 5.48 13.28 2.52
N THR A 42 5.65 13.18 1.18
CA THR A 42 6.79 12.51 0.54
C THR A 42 7.73 13.55 -0.05
N HIS A 43 8.78 13.92 0.69
CA HIS A 43 9.69 15.00 0.31
C HIS A 43 10.93 14.51 -0.46
N LYS A 44 11.26 13.24 -0.38
CA LYS A 44 12.46 12.66 -0.98
C LYS A 44 12.08 11.46 -1.84
N ARG A 45 12.71 11.36 -3.00
CA ARG A 45 12.71 10.11 -3.76
C ARG A 45 13.76 9.19 -3.16
N PHE A 46 13.37 7.95 -2.86
CA PHE A 46 14.34 6.95 -2.46
C PHE A 46 15.10 6.46 -3.68
N GLU A 47 16.42 6.50 -3.58
CA GLU A 47 17.26 5.85 -4.59
C GLU A 47 17.04 4.34 -4.55
N ILE A 48 16.75 3.74 -5.69
CA ILE A 48 16.56 2.29 -5.80
C ILE A 48 17.88 1.58 -5.48
N GLY A 49 19.00 2.06 -6.03
CA GLY A 49 20.32 1.53 -5.74
C GLY A 49 20.38 0.00 -5.87
N LYS A 50 20.75 -0.68 -4.79
CA LYS A 50 20.85 -2.15 -4.72
C LYS A 50 19.58 -2.83 -4.18
N LEU A 51 18.46 -2.11 -4.05
CA LEU A 51 17.22 -2.69 -3.56
C LEU A 51 16.69 -3.74 -4.54
N LYS A 52 16.24 -4.86 -3.99
CA LYS A 52 15.51 -5.88 -4.76
C LYS A 52 14.12 -5.35 -5.12
N PRO A 53 13.53 -5.74 -6.26
CA PRO A 53 12.19 -5.30 -6.64
C PRO A 53 11.12 -5.52 -5.56
N VAL A 54 11.21 -6.62 -4.81
CA VAL A 54 10.32 -6.90 -3.68
C VAL A 54 10.46 -5.88 -2.55
N GLN A 55 11.68 -5.42 -2.27
CA GLN A 55 11.90 -4.38 -1.26
C GLN A 55 11.29 -3.04 -1.71
N VAL A 56 11.48 -2.69 -2.98
CA VAL A 56 10.86 -1.48 -3.57
C VAL A 56 9.33 -1.53 -3.42
N ALA A 57 8.71 -2.67 -3.74
CA ALA A 57 7.27 -2.86 -3.60
C ALA A 57 6.79 -2.66 -2.15
N ILE A 58 7.48 -3.26 -1.18
CA ILE A 58 7.09 -3.13 0.22
C ILE A 58 7.32 -1.71 0.75
N ILE A 59 8.43 -1.07 0.36
CA ILE A 59 8.70 0.34 0.71
C ILE A 59 7.56 1.22 0.21
N SER A 60 7.09 1.04 -1.04
CA SER A 60 5.96 1.79 -1.58
C SER A 60 4.68 1.56 -0.78
N ILE A 61 4.33 0.31 -0.48
CA ILE A 61 3.13 0.00 0.31
C ILE A 61 3.17 0.67 1.70
N ILE A 62 4.33 0.67 2.35
CA ILE A 62 4.48 1.30 3.67
C ILE A 62 4.41 2.82 3.54
N GLU A 63 5.00 3.39 2.49
CA GLU A 63 4.94 4.83 2.23
C GLU A 63 3.50 5.28 1.93
N ASP A 64 2.75 4.52 1.11
CA ASP A 64 1.34 4.77 0.83
C ASP A 64 0.52 4.79 2.12
N ALA A 65 0.66 3.76 2.96
CA ALA A 65 -0.02 3.69 4.25
C ALA A 65 0.37 4.86 5.18
N ARG A 66 1.66 5.23 5.21
CA ARG A 66 2.16 6.34 6.01
C ARG A 66 1.51 7.67 5.62
N VAL A 67 1.50 8.00 4.33
CA VAL A 67 0.94 9.27 3.85
C VAL A 67 -0.59 9.30 3.98
N GLU A 68 -1.26 8.17 3.77
CA GLU A 68 -2.71 8.06 3.99
C GLU A 68 -3.06 8.29 5.46
N LEU A 69 -2.39 7.62 6.41
CA LEU A 69 -2.68 7.77 7.84
C LEU A 69 -2.33 9.17 8.37
N LEU A 70 -1.25 9.79 7.89
CA LEU A 70 -0.95 11.19 8.20
C LEU A 70 -2.04 12.13 7.67
N SER A 71 -2.55 11.87 6.46
CA SER A 71 -3.63 12.66 5.88
C SER A 71 -4.96 12.45 6.61
N ILE A 72 -5.29 11.22 7.00
CA ILE A 72 -6.49 10.90 7.78
C ILE A 72 -6.44 11.59 9.15
N LYS A 73 -5.26 11.69 9.78
CA LYS A 73 -5.10 12.42 11.04
C LYS A 73 -5.48 13.90 10.92
N GLU A 74 -5.18 14.53 9.78
CA GLU A 74 -5.55 15.92 9.52
C GLU A 74 -6.98 16.08 8.99
N PHE A 75 -7.41 15.12 8.15
CA PHE A 75 -8.69 15.13 7.44
C PHE A 75 -9.39 13.78 7.61
N PRO A 76 -10.10 13.54 8.74
CA PRO A 76 -10.68 12.23 9.07
C PRO A 76 -11.61 11.66 8.01
N GLY A 77 -12.30 12.49 7.23
CA GLY A 77 -13.17 12.05 6.13
C GLY A 77 -12.44 11.30 5.00
N LEU A 78 -11.11 11.39 4.91
CA LEU A 78 -10.33 10.61 3.95
C LEU A 78 -10.34 9.11 4.26
N LYS A 79 -10.59 8.72 5.50
CA LYS A 79 -10.75 7.32 5.89
C LYS A 79 -11.90 6.67 5.13
N GLU A 80 -13.03 7.33 5.05
CA GLU A 80 -14.22 6.83 4.32
C GLU A 80 -13.98 6.79 2.81
N LEU A 81 -13.11 7.67 2.31
CA LEU A 81 -12.77 7.72 0.90
C LEU A 81 -11.83 6.57 0.48
N TRP A 82 -10.87 6.17 1.31
CA TRP A 82 -9.81 5.22 0.94
C TRP A 82 -10.08 3.79 1.39
N ILE A 83 -10.59 3.56 2.62
CA ILE A 83 -10.79 2.21 3.17
C ILE A 83 -11.59 1.29 2.25
N PRO A 84 -12.67 1.73 1.54
CA PRO A 84 -13.41 0.86 0.65
C PRO A 84 -12.58 0.24 -0.49
N TYR A 85 -11.44 0.82 -0.85
CA TYR A 85 -10.56 0.29 -1.89
C TYR A 85 -9.50 -0.69 -1.37
N HIS A 86 -9.31 -0.79 -0.05
CA HIS A 86 -8.48 -1.79 0.60
C HIS A 86 -9.29 -3.04 0.92
N MET A 87 -9.66 -3.83 -0.11
CA MET A 87 -10.64 -4.91 0.00
C MET A 87 -10.05 -6.31 0.14
N ALA A 88 -8.73 -6.47 0.09
CA ALA A 88 -8.09 -7.77 0.12
C ALA A 88 -8.36 -8.51 1.44
N THR A 89 -8.70 -9.79 1.37
CA THR A 89 -8.94 -10.66 2.53
C THR A 89 -8.04 -11.89 2.48
N GLY A 90 -7.68 -12.41 3.66
CA GLY A 90 -6.97 -13.69 3.79
C GLY A 90 -7.87 -14.89 3.58
N GLU A 91 -9.19 -14.70 3.58
CA GLU A 91 -10.18 -15.76 3.43
C GLU A 91 -10.68 -15.83 1.99
N SER A 92 -10.51 -16.97 1.36
CA SER A 92 -11.27 -17.31 0.15
C SER A 92 -12.70 -17.68 0.57
N LYS A 93 -13.69 -16.90 0.15
CA LYS A 93 -15.12 -17.23 0.38
C LYS A 93 -15.57 -18.52 -0.29
N ASN A 94 -14.72 -19.16 -1.07
CA ASN A 94 -14.96 -20.47 -1.68
C ASN A 94 -14.20 -21.56 -0.93
N LEU A 95 -14.84 -22.16 0.06
CA LEU A 95 -14.37 -23.32 0.82
C LEU A 95 -13.97 -24.54 -0.04
N ASN A 96 -14.29 -24.55 -1.33
CA ASN A 96 -13.99 -25.65 -2.27
C ASN A 96 -12.84 -25.36 -3.24
N LYS A 97 -12.26 -24.17 -3.23
CA LYS A 97 -10.97 -23.89 -3.87
C LYS A 97 -9.97 -23.66 -2.76
N ALA A 98 -9.42 -24.78 -2.29
CA ALA A 98 -8.24 -24.77 -1.45
C ALA A 98 -7.28 -23.69 -1.94
N TYR A 99 -6.97 -22.77 -1.04
CA TYR A 99 -5.85 -21.84 -1.05
C TYR A 99 -5.00 -21.93 -2.32
N GLY A 100 -5.30 -21.10 -3.30
CA GLY A 100 -4.35 -20.88 -4.37
C GLY A 100 -3.00 -20.48 -3.72
N PRO A 101 -1.87 -20.78 -4.35
CA PRO A 101 -0.58 -20.50 -3.75
C PRO A 101 -0.54 -19.04 -3.33
N LEU A 102 -0.05 -18.75 -2.11
CA LEU A 102 0.12 -17.42 -1.61
C LEU A 102 1.04 -16.66 -2.58
N THR A 103 0.46 -15.80 -3.40
CA THR A 103 1.22 -15.00 -4.36
C THR A 103 1.66 -13.71 -3.69
N SER A 104 2.75 -13.12 -4.17
CA SER A 104 3.19 -11.80 -3.72
C SER A 104 2.08 -10.76 -3.87
N ARG A 105 1.29 -10.82 -4.95
CA ARG A 105 0.18 -9.91 -5.19
C ARG A 105 -0.88 -9.96 -4.08
N THR A 106 -1.33 -11.16 -3.71
CA THR A 106 -2.33 -11.32 -2.65
C THR A 106 -1.77 -10.92 -1.29
N LEU A 107 -0.51 -11.26 -1.00
CA LEU A 107 0.16 -10.90 0.24
C LEU A 107 0.29 -9.37 0.38
N PHE A 108 0.67 -8.68 -0.68
CA PHE A 108 0.86 -7.22 -0.67
C PHE A 108 -0.46 -6.46 -0.59
N SER A 109 -1.51 -6.92 -1.26
CA SER A 109 -2.84 -6.33 -1.11
C SER A 109 -3.38 -6.48 0.32
N ARG A 110 -3.11 -7.63 0.96
CA ARG A 110 -3.48 -7.86 2.37
C ARG A 110 -2.62 -6.99 3.30
N LEU A 111 -1.32 -6.84 3.04
CA LEU A 111 -0.45 -5.94 3.78
C LEU A 111 -0.96 -4.50 3.69
N SER A 112 -1.23 -4.00 2.48
CA SER A 112 -1.76 -2.64 2.27
C SER A 112 -3.00 -2.40 3.13
N ARG A 113 -3.96 -3.33 3.11
CA ARG A 113 -5.15 -3.24 3.97
C ARG A 113 -4.81 -3.26 5.46
N ALA A 114 -3.94 -4.16 5.89
CA ALA A 114 -3.58 -4.31 7.31
C ALA A 114 -2.93 -3.05 7.89
N LEU A 115 -2.27 -2.25 7.07
CA LEU A 115 -1.61 -1.02 7.51
C LEU A 115 -2.58 0.18 7.64
N VAL A 116 -3.71 0.19 6.91
CA VAL A 116 -4.62 1.35 6.90
C VAL A 116 -5.98 1.07 7.52
N ASP A 117 -6.47 -0.19 7.46
CA ASP A 117 -7.76 -0.60 8.04
C ASP A 117 -7.53 -1.18 9.45
N GLU A 118 -7.80 -0.38 10.47
CA GLU A 118 -7.63 -0.79 11.86
C GLU A 118 -8.52 -1.96 12.29
N ASN A 119 -9.65 -2.16 11.59
CA ASN A 119 -10.59 -3.25 11.86
C ASN A 119 -10.22 -4.56 11.14
N TYR A 120 -9.25 -4.51 10.22
CA TYR A 120 -8.81 -5.68 9.52
C TYR A 120 -7.84 -6.51 10.37
N ILE A 121 -8.17 -7.80 10.51
CA ILE A 121 -7.32 -8.77 11.21
C ILE A 121 -6.81 -9.77 10.16
N ASP A 122 -5.52 -10.00 10.14
CA ASP A 122 -4.87 -10.98 9.28
C ASP A 122 -4.24 -12.09 10.12
N ASN A 123 -4.36 -13.34 9.64
CA ASN A 123 -3.78 -14.50 10.30
C ASN A 123 -2.37 -14.87 9.79
N ASN A 124 -1.86 -14.13 8.80
CA ASN A 124 -0.50 -14.32 8.29
C ASN A 124 0.52 -13.64 9.21
N GLY A 125 1.41 -14.41 9.81
CA GLY A 125 2.39 -13.92 10.78
C GLY A 125 3.31 -12.81 10.25
N TRP A 126 3.65 -12.83 8.94
CA TRP A 126 4.47 -11.77 8.34
C TRP A 126 3.67 -10.45 8.25
N ILE A 127 2.39 -10.51 7.86
CA ILE A 127 1.52 -9.32 7.80
C ILE A 127 1.29 -8.76 9.20
N THR A 128 0.99 -9.61 10.18
CA THR A 128 0.82 -9.19 11.58
C THR A 128 2.08 -8.51 12.10
N ARG A 129 3.25 -9.10 11.88
CA ARG A 129 4.53 -8.52 12.26
C ARG A 129 4.77 -7.16 11.57
N ALA A 130 4.50 -7.07 10.27
CA ALA A 130 4.65 -5.82 9.53
C ALA A 130 3.77 -4.71 10.09
N ARG A 131 2.50 -5.02 10.39
CA ARG A 131 1.56 -4.11 11.04
C ARG A 131 2.06 -3.66 12.40
N ASP A 132 2.48 -4.60 13.26
CA ASP A 132 2.97 -4.29 14.60
C ASP A 132 4.19 -3.37 14.54
N MET A 133 5.15 -3.65 13.65
CA MET A 133 6.33 -2.81 13.45
C MET A 133 5.94 -1.40 12.99
N PHE A 134 5.01 -1.28 12.07
CA PHE A 134 4.57 0.00 11.54
C PHE A 134 3.88 0.85 12.62
N PHE A 135 2.92 0.28 13.35
CA PHE A 135 2.19 1.02 14.39
C PHE A 135 3.02 1.28 15.65
N LYS A 136 3.97 0.41 16.01
CA LYS A 136 4.92 0.66 17.08
C LYS A 136 5.79 1.91 16.82
N ASN A 137 5.99 2.25 15.57
CA ASN A 137 6.76 3.41 15.15
C ASN A 137 5.90 4.62 14.76
N LYS A 138 4.64 4.72 15.19
CA LYS A 138 3.72 5.80 14.79
C LYS A 138 4.24 7.22 15.09
N GLU A 139 5.02 7.38 16.14
CA GLU A 139 5.63 8.67 16.48
C GLU A 139 6.69 9.12 15.46
N LYS A 140 7.18 8.17 14.65
CA LYS A 140 8.15 8.42 13.58
C LYS A 140 7.52 8.56 12.19
N TRP A 141 6.19 8.55 12.07
CA TRP A 141 5.54 8.64 10.75
C TRP A 141 5.84 9.94 10.00
N ASN A 142 6.28 11.00 10.69
CA ASN A 142 6.76 12.21 10.03
C ASN A 142 8.14 12.03 9.36
N ASP A 143 8.89 10.98 9.71
CA ASP A 143 10.16 10.65 9.06
C ASP A 143 9.92 9.63 7.92
N GLN A 144 10.07 10.08 6.70
CA GLN A 144 9.92 9.26 5.49
C GLN A 144 10.91 8.08 5.44
N ASN A 145 12.09 8.19 6.10
CA ASN A 145 13.06 7.10 6.11
C ASN A 145 12.51 5.83 6.77
N LEU A 146 11.51 5.96 7.65
CA LEU A 146 10.83 4.81 8.27
C LEU A 146 10.32 3.81 7.22
N SER A 147 9.72 4.29 6.13
CA SER A 147 9.21 3.42 5.06
C SER A 147 10.32 2.58 4.44
N ARG A 148 11.50 3.17 4.23
CA ARG A 148 12.67 2.46 3.70
C ARG A 148 13.23 1.44 4.71
N GLU A 149 13.33 1.81 5.97
CA GLU A 149 13.83 0.95 7.04
C GLU A 149 12.96 -0.30 7.18
N LEU A 150 11.66 -0.10 7.35
CA LEU A 150 10.70 -1.20 7.50
C LEU A 150 10.61 -2.06 6.23
N GLY A 151 10.56 -1.42 5.05
CA GLY A 151 10.49 -2.13 3.79
C GLY A 151 11.71 -2.98 3.48
N ASN A 152 12.90 -2.55 3.90
CA ASN A 152 14.12 -3.34 3.79
C ASN A 152 14.07 -4.58 4.68
N LEU A 153 13.67 -4.42 5.95
CA LEU A 153 13.56 -5.52 6.89
C LEU A 153 12.55 -6.56 6.41
N LEU A 154 11.34 -6.11 6.09
CA LEU A 154 10.26 -6.99 5.65
C LEU A 154 10.52 -7.65 4.29
N GLY A 155 11.23 -6.95 3.40
CA GLY A 155 11.63 -7.49 2.10
C GLY A 155 12.70 -8.59 2.21
N ASN A 156 13.59 -8.50 3.20
CA ASN A 156 14.55 -9.57 3.48
C ASN A 156 13.83 -10.83 4.02
N ASP A 157 12.84 -10.66 4.87
CA ASP A 157 12.06 -11.77 5.42
C ASP A 157 11.31 -12.53 4.32
N ILE A 158 10.73 -11.83 3.33
CA ILE A 158 10.03 -12.47 2.20
C ILE A 158 10.96 -13.37 1.39
N GLY A 159 12.20 -12.98 1.21
CA GLY A 159 13.19 -13.80 0.54
C GLY A 159 13.38 -15.18 1.20
N GLN A 160 13.19 -15.27 2.51
CA GLN A 160 13.22 -16.53 3.27
C GLN A 160 11.93 -17.35 3.17
N MET A 161 10.79 -16.70 2.92
CA MET A 161 9.48 -17.35 2.80
C MET A 161 9.27 -18.09 1.46
N ARG A 162 10.22 -18.05 0.53
CA ARG A 162 10.15 -18.64 -0.82
C ARG A 162 8.92 -18.21 -1.64
N ILE A 163 8.39 -17.03 -1.38
CA ILE A 163 7.28 -16.47 -2.14
C ILE A 163 7.83 -15.94 -3.47
N GLN A 164 7.26 -16.44 -4.57
CA GLN A 164 7.62 -15.94 -5.89
C GLN A 164 7.13 -14.51 -6.05
N PHE A 165 8.04 -13.59 -6.33
CA PHE A 165 7.74 -12.20 -6.63
C PHE A 165 7.92 -11.94 -8.14
N ASN A 166 6.85 -11.53 -8.80
CA ASN A 166 6.90 -11.08 -10.17
C ASN A 166 6.82 -9.54 -10.21
N PRO A 167 7.89 -8.84 -10.61
CA PRO A 167 7.88 -7.36 -10.68
C PRO A 167 6.82 -6.79 -11.63
N LYS A 168 6.34 -7.57 -12.60
CA LYS A 168 5.30 -7.14 -13.54
C LYS A 168 3.92 -7.06 -12.90
N ASP A 169 3.69 -7.80 -11.81
CA ASP A 169 2.40 -7.80 -11.10
C ASP A 169 2.32 -6.66 -10.10
N TYR A 170 3.45 -6.07 -9.74
CA TYR A 170 3.54 -4.92 -8.86
C TYR A 170 4.40 -3.85 -9.51
N LEU A 171 3.81 -2.71 -9.79
CA LEU A 171 4.52 -1.52 -10.23
C LEU A 171 4.29 -0.45 -9.15
N PRO A 172 5.34 0.09 -8.52
CA PRO A 172 5.21 1.19 -7.57
C PRO A 172 4.67 2.44 -8.28
N ASP A 173 3.98 3.28 -7.55
CA ASP A 173 3.49 4.59 -8.00
C ASP A 173 4.63 5.60 -8.20
#